data_ff12aa67c5823e37f928f15ed69c091c
#
_entry.id   ff12aa67c5823e37f928f15ed69c091c
#
_cell.length_a   1.000
_cell.length_b   1.000
_cell.length_c   1.000
_cell.angle_alpha   90.00
_cell.angle_beta   90.00
_cell.angle_gamma   90.00
#
_symmetry.space_group_name_H-M   'P 1'
#
loop_
_entity.id
_entity.type
_entity.pdbx_description
1 polymer ?
#
loop_
_entity_poly.entity_id
_entity_poly.type
_entity_poly.pdbx_seq_one_letter_code
_entity_poly.pdbx_strand_id
1 'polypeptide(L)'
;MKKILIILGFLAYLTSSVLANEVNIFSARHYDSDVQLYEKFTAKTGIKVNVVSGKDKALLKRIKEEGKDSKADLYITADAGRLGAAQADGLLQRGASSSGVKKVVSSNFRTAYWTGIAKRARVIYYNPSKTNPSLNMSYEDLADPKLKGKVVIRQSNNVYNQSLVASLIKNNGKNKTTNWARGIVSNFARPAKGNDRAQILAVAAGEAEYAVANTYYIALMLSGKKGAEQKAAAKKVKPLFPNQEGRGTHM
;
A
#
# COMPACT_ATOMS: atom_id res chain seq x y z
N MET A 1 41.20 -27.09 -70.52
CA MET A 1 39.83 -26.70 -70.16
C MET A 1 39.73 -26.77 -68.64
N LYS A 2 39.87 -25.64 -67.93
CA LYS A 2 39.78 -25.58 -66.44
C LYS A 2 38.36 -25.18 -66.05
N LYS A 3 37.67 -26.06 -65.32
CA LYS A 3 36.34 -25.79 -64.75
C LYS A 3 36.53 -24.98 -63.46
N ILE A 4 36.06 -23.74 -63.44
CA ILE A 4 36.00 -22.88 -62.26
C ILE A 4 34.73 -23.22 -61.54
N LEU A 5 34.85 -23.75 -60.32
CA LEU A 5 33.73 -24.01 -59.42
C LEU A 5 33.46 -22.75 -58.57
N ILE A 6 32.35 -22.07 -58.82
CA ILE A 6 31.93 -20.92 -58.05
C ILE A 6 31.13 -21.44 -56.85
N ILE A 7 31.71 -21.37 -55.65
CA ILE A 7 31.00 -21.65 -54.38
C ILE A 7 30.27 -20.35 -53.98
N LEU A 8 28.96 -20.27 -54.20
CA LEU A 8 28.13 -19.24 -53.62
C LEU A 8 27.93 -19.56 -52.12
N GLY A 9 28.69 -18.84 -51.29
CA GLY A 9 28.46 -18.86 -49.84
C GLY A 9 27.13 -18.13 -49.52
N PHE A 10 26.11 -18.88 -49.15
CA PHE A 10 24.86 -18.34 -48.62
C PHE A 10 25.08 -17.90 -47.16
N LEU A 11 25.39 -16.61 -47.00
CA LEU A 11 25.49 -15.99 -45.68
C LEU A 11 24.06 -15.82 -45.15
N ALA A 12 23.56 -16.82 -44.44
CA ALA A 12 22.31 -16.72 -43.71
C ALA A 12 22.51 -15.73 -42.55
N TYR A 13 22.13 -14.48 -42.75
CA TYR A 13 21.91 -13.54 -41.66
C TYR A 13 20.80 -14.07 -40.78
N LEU A 14 21.16 -14.76 -39.71
CA LEU A 14 20.28 -14.99 -38.59
C LEU A 14 19.99 -13.62 -37.95
N THR A 15 18.98 -12.92 -38.45
CA THR A 15 18.36 -11.82 -37.72
C THR A 15 17.67 -12.47 -36.52
N SER A 16 18.44 -12.61 -35.43
CA SER A 16 17.85 -12.81 -34.11
C SER A 16 16.93 -11.60 -33.89
N SER A 17 15.63 -11.81 -34.07
CA SER A 17 14.64 -10.86 -33.56
C SER A 17 14.91 -10.76 -32.08
N VAL A 18 15.62 -9.71 -31.68
CA VAL A 18 15.67 -9.28 -30.30
C VAL A 18 14.23 -8.89 -29.98
N LEU A 19 13.46 -9.86 -29.49
CA LEU A 19 12.21 -9.57 -28.85
C LEU A 19 12.58 -8.53 -27.81
N ALA A 20 12.16 -7.30 -28.02
CA ALA A 20 12.39 -6.23 -27.07
C ALA A 20 11.79 -6.71 -25.76
N ASN A 21 12.64 -7.20 -24.86
CA ASN A 21 12.22 -7.66 -23.55
C ASN A 21 11.59 -6.46 -22.84
N GLU A 22 10.31 -6.52 -22.63
CA GLU A 22 9.57 -5.49 -21.92
C GLU A 22 8.76 -6.09 -20.77
N VAL A 23 8.51 -5.30 -19.76
CA VAL A 23 7.66 -5.62 -18.62
C VAL A 23 6.55 -4.59 -18.54
N ASN A 24 5.32 -5.04 -18.54
CA ASN A 24 4.12 -4.22 -18.47
C ASN A 24 3.57 -4.22 -17.05
N ILE A 25 3.63 -3.05 -16.40
CA ILE A 25 3.21 -2.86 -15.01
C ILE A 25 1.87 -2.13 -14.99
N PHE A 26 0.84 -2.77 -14.44
CA PHE A 26 -0.43 -2.12 -14.11
C PHE A 26 -0.33 -1.59 -12.67
N SER A 27 -0.25 -0.26 -12.50
CA SER A 27 0.07 0.36 -11.21
C SER A 27 -1.01 1.34 -10.73
N ALA A 28 -1.51 1.09 -9.54
CA ALA A 28 -2.32 2.06 -8.79
C ALA A 28 -1.46 3.02 -7.94
N ARG A 29 -0.13 2.95 -8.07
CA ARG A 29 0.83 3.85 -7.42
C ARG A 29 1.23 4.97 -8.37
N HIS A 30 1.67 6.09 -7.81
CA HIS A 30 1.98 7.31 -8.58
C HIS A 30 3.07 8.14 -7.89
N TYR A 31 4.10 7.46 -7.36
CA TYR A 31 5.21 8.14 -6.69
C TYR A 31 6.43 8.27 -7.61
N ASP A 32 7.10 9.40 -7.55
CA ASP A 32 8.35 9.65 -8.31
C ASP A 32 9.42 8.59 -8.04
N SER A 33 9.45 8.06 -6.81
CA SER A 33 10.34 6.95 -6.43
C SER A 33 10.11 5.65 -7.21
N ASP A 34 8.89 5.43 -7.66
CA ASP A 34 8.56 4.24 -8.45
C ASP A 34 9.13 4.39 -9.87
N VAL A 35 9.05 5.59 -10.46
CA VAL A 35 9.65 5.90 -11.77
C VAL A 35 11.17 5.68 -11.73
N GLN A 36 11.85 6.24 -10.72
CA GLN A 36 13.30 6.05 -10.53
C GLN A 36 13.70 4.58 -10.38
N LEU A 37 12.84 3.76 -9.74
CA LEU A 37 13.08 2.33 -9.61
C LEU A 37 13.00 1.63 -10.97
N TYR A 38 12.02 1.97 -11.80
CA TYR A 38 11.85 1.41 -13.14
C TYR A 38 13.00 1.80 -14.07
N GLU A 39 13.42 3.07 -14.03
CA GLU A 39 14.58 3.56 -14.79
C GLU A 39 15.86 2.81 -14.41
N LYS A 40 16.12 2.63 -13.10
CA LYS A 40 17.28 1.84 -12.62
C LYS A 40 17.21 0.38 -13.05
N PHE A 41 16.02 -0.21 -13.07
CA PHE A 41 15.83 -1.58 -13.56
C PHE A 41 16.16 -1.67 -15.05
N THR A 42 15.62 -0.77 -15.87
CA THR A 42 15.89 -0.73 -17.31
C THR A 42 17.39 -0.50 -17.58
N ALA A 43 18.02 0.44 -16.89
CA ALA A 43 19.45 0.71 -17.03
C ALA A 43 20.33 -0.50 -16.68
N LYS A 44 19.90 -1.31 -15.69
CA LYS A 44 20.66 -2.51 -15.27
C LYS A 44 20.43 -3.72 -16.16
N THR A 45 19.28 -3.87 -16.76
CA THR A 45 18.86 -5.12 -17.42
C THR A 45 18.67 -4.99 -18.92
N GLY A 46 18.55 -3.78 -19.46
CA GLY A 46 18.10 -3.51 -20.83
C GLY A 46 16.61 -3.76 -21.07
N ILE A 47 15.87 -4.23 -20.06
CA ILE A 47 14.43 -4.53 -20.16
C ILE A 47 13.64 -3.24 -20.02
N LYS A 48 12.81 -2.93 -21.01
CA LYS A 48 11.93 -1.74 -20.99
C LYS A 48 10.78 -1.95 -20.00
N VAL A 49 10.47 -0.94 -19.20
CA VAL A 49 9.30 -0.94 -18.31
C VAL A 49 8.21 -0.05 -18.88
N ASN A 50 7.06 -0.63 -19.20
CA ASN A 50 5.86 0.08 -19.61
C ASN A 50 4.90 0.15 -18.40
N VAL A 51 4.37 1.34 -18.10
CA VAL A 51 3.49 1.53 -16.94
C VAL A 51 2.10 1.99 -17.38
N VAL A 52 1.09 1.20 -17.05
CA VAL A 52 -0.32 1.57 -17.17
C VAL A 52 -0.79 2.03 -15.79
N SER A 53 -0.94 3.34 -15.63
CA SER A 53 -1.41 3.93 -14.37
C SER A 53 -2.92 4.05 -14.33
N GLY A 54 -3.53 3.78 -13.16
CA GLY A 54 -4.98 3.90 -13.02
C GLY A 54 -5.48 3.70 -11.59
N LYS A 55 -6.80 3.86 -11.43
CA LYS A 55 -7.45 3.52 -10.17
C LYS A 55 -7.42 2.00 -9.98
N ASP A 56 -7.09 1.57 -8.80
CA ASP A 56 -6.94 0.16 -8.42
C ASP A 56 -8.08 -0.76 -8.90
N LYS A 57 -9.33 -0.40 -8.60
CA LYS A 57 -10.49 -1.18 -9.04
C LYS A 57 -10.64 -1.26 -10.57
N ALA A 58 -10.26 -0.19 -11.29
CA ALA A 58 -10.35 -0.16 -12.75
C ALA A 58 -9.27 -1.05 -13.39
N LEU A 59 -8.04 -1.00 -12.86
CA LEU A 59 -6.94 -1.86 -13.34
C LEU A 59 -7.25 -3.34 -13.08
N LEU A 60 -7.73 -3.67 -11.89
CA LEU A 60 -8.08 -5.05 -11.55
C LEU A 60 -9.25 -5.58 -12.39
N LYS A 61 -10.26 -4.74 -12.63
CA LYS A 61 -11.38 -5.06 -13.53
C LYS A 61 -10.86 -5.35 -14.94
N ARG A 62 -9.99 -4.48 -15.46
CA ARG A 62 -9.38 -4.65 -16.77
C ARG A 62 -8.61 -5.97 -16.89
N ILE A 63 -7.74 -6.29 -15.92
CA ILE A 63 -7.01 -7.57 -15.88
C ILE A 63 -7.99 -8.76 -15.93
N LYS A 64 -9.09 -8.68 -15.18
CA LYS A 64 -10.11 -9.72 -15.14
C LYS A 64 -10.86 -9.89 -16.47
N GLU A 65 -11.19 -8.79 -17.13
CA GLU A 65 -11.89 -8.78 -18.43
C GLU A 65 -11.00 -9.27 -19.57
N GLU A 66 -9.73 -8.88 -19.58
CA GLU A 66 -8.74 -9.33 -20.55
C GLU A 66 -8.34 -10.81 -20.34
N GLY A 67 -8.46 -11.33 -19.11
CA GLY A 67 -8.15 -12.72 -18.77
C GLY A 67 -6.72 -13.10 -19.16
N LYS A 68 -6.55 -14.19 -19.92
CA LYS A 68 -5.23 -14.67 -20.41
C LYS A 68 -4.63 -13.80 -21.52
N ASP A 69 -5.39 -12.92 -22.12
CA ASP A 69 -4.90 -11.98 -23.13
C ASP A 69 -4.40 -10.67 -22.50
N SER A 70 -4.48 -10.55 -21.17
CA SER A 70 -3.99 -9.39 -20.47
C SER A 70 -2.50 -9.18 -20.70
N LYS A 71 -2.14 -7.94 -20.97
CA LYS A 71 -0.75 -7.52 -21.13
C LYS A 71 -0.06 -7.22 -19.79
N ALA A 72 -0.75 -7.35 -18.66
CA ALA A 72 -0.20 -7.07 -17.35
C ALA A 72 0.73 -8.19 -16.88
N ASP A 73 2.04 -7.93 -16.87
CA ASP A 73 3.04 -8.83 -16.27
C ASP A 73 3.07 -8.65 -14.75
N LEU A 74 2.91 -7.42 -14.27
CA LEU A 74 2.88 -7.08 -12.86
C LEU A 74 1.70 -6.17 -12.52
N TYR A 75 1.04 -6.48 -11.40
CA TYR A 75 0.04 -5.62 -10.79
C TYR A 75 0.55 -5.05 -9.48
N ILE A 76 0.67 -3.71 -9.39
CA ILE A 76 1.16 -3.01 -8.20
C ILE A 76 0.04 -2.21 -7.56
N THR A 77 -0.27 -2.52 -6.34
CA THR A 77 -1.32 -1.85 -5.56
C THR A 77 -0.91 -1.56 -4.13
N ALA A 78 -1.71 -0.77 -3.43
CA ALA A 78 -1.55 -0.52 -2.00
C ALA A 78 -2.46 -1.44 -1.20
N ASP A 79 -1.89 -2.04 -0.14
CA ASP A 79 -2.57 -2.93 0.80
C ASP A 79 -2.67 -4.40 0.38
N ALA A 80 -2.21 -5.27 1.29
CA ALA A 80 -2.22 -6.73 1.07
C ALA A 80 -3.64 -7.30 0.91
N GLY A 81 -4.67 -6.65 1.45
CA GLY A 81 -6.07 -7.05 1.28
C GLY A 81 -6.50 -7.06 -0.17
N ARG A 82 -6.02 -6.12 -0.98
CA ARG A 82 -6.29 -6.10 -2.44
C ARG A 82 -5.58 -7.21 -3.18
N LEU A 83 -4.33 -7.50 -2.80
CA LEU A 83 -3.58 -8.61 -3.37
C LEU A 83 -4.20 -9.96 -3.00
N GLY A 84 -4.68 -10.09 -1.76
CA GLY A 84 -5.44 -11.27 -1.31
C GLY A 84 -6.73 -11.47 -2.09
N ALA A 85 -7.48 -10.41 -2.37
CA ALA A 85 -8.67 -10.47 -3.21
C ALA A 85 -8.34 -10.87 -4.65
N ALA A 86 -7.31 -10.26 -5.25
CA ALA A 86 -6.85 -10.63 -6.60
C ALA A 86 -6.40 -12.09 -6.68
N GLN A 87 -5.75 -12.60 -5.63
CA GLN A 87 -5.38 -14.01 -5.52
C GLN A 87 -6.61 -14.92 -5.42
N ALA A 88 -7.59 -14.56 -4.58
CA ALA A 88 -8.83 -15.33 -4.42
C ALA A 88 -9.65 -15.38 -5.73
N ASP A 89 -9.62 -14.29 -6.52
CA ASP A 89 -10.24 -14.23 -7.84
C ASP A 89 -9.44 -14.98 -8.94
N GLY A 90 -8.30 -15.62 -8.60
CA GLY A 90 -7.47 -16.37 -9.55
C GLY A 90 -6.70 -15.51 -10.55
N LEU A 91 -6.54 -14.21 -10.29
CA LEU A 91 -5.91 -13.25 -11.21
C LEU A 91 -4.37 -13.19 -11.07
N LEU A 92 -3.79 -13.85 -10.08
CA LEU A 92 -2.36 -13.85 -9.82
C LEU A 92 -1.76 -15.23 -10.06
N GLN A 93 -0.61 -15.28 -10.73
CA GLN A 93 0.16 -16.50 -10.96
C GLN A 93 1.11 -16.78 -9.78
N ARG A 94 1.48 -18.06 -9.61
CA ARG A 94 2.55 -18.44 -8.67
C ARG A 94 3.91 -17.95 -9.19
N GLY A 95 4.84 -17.70 -8.28
CA GLY A 95 6.19 -17.28 -8.66
C GLY A 95 6.63 -15.91 -8.11
N ALA A 96 5.73 -15.17 -7.45
CA ALA A 96 6.01 -13.83 -6.91
C ALA A 96 7.12 -13.78 -5.84
N SER A 97 7.61 -14.93 -5.36
CA SER A 97 8.62 -15.02 -4.30
C SER A 97 9.80 -15.88 -4.76
N SER A 98 10.68 -15.29 -5.57
CA SER A 98 11.97 -15.90 -5.94
C SER A 98 12.89 -16.11 -4.74
N SER A 99 13.98 -16.86 -4.90
CA SER A 99 14.97 -17.05 -3.83
C SER A 99 15.57 -15.72 -3.33
N GLY A 100 15.82 -14.77 -4.24
CA GLY A 100 16.28 -13.43 -3.89
C GLY A 100 15.26 -12.65 -3.05
N VAL A 101 13.98 -12.68 -3.44
CA VAL A 101 12.88 -12.05 -2.68
C VAL A 101 12.76 -12.66 -1.28
N LYS A 102 12.86 -13.99 -1.15
CA LYS A 102 12.77 -14.70 0.13
C LYS A 102 13.86 -14.29 1.13
N LYS A 103 15.02 -13.86 0.64
CA LYS A 103 16.14 -13.40 1.49
C LYS A 103 15.87 -12.03 2.13
N VAL A 104 15.09 -11.16 1.47
CA VAL A 104 14.91 -9.76 1.90
C VAL A 104 13.49 -9.44 2.37
N VAL A 105 12.49 -10.22 1.98
CA VAL A 105 11.10 -10.01 2.41
C VAL A 105 10.66 -11.12 3.35
N SER A 106 10.26 -10.74 4.58
CA SER A 106 9.73 -11.66 5.58
C SER A 106 8.51 -12.43 5.06
N SER A 107 8.33 -13.68 5.51
CA SER A 107 7.19 -14.55 5.16
C SER A 107 5.83 -13.91 5.45
N ASN A 108 5.75 -13.02 6.46
CA ASN A 108 4.53 -12.30 6.79
C ASN A 108 4.08 -11.29 5.72
N PHE A 109 4.99 -10.90 4.81
CA PHE A 109 4.73 -9.91 3.75
C PHE A 109 4.83 -10.49 2.35
N ARG A 110 4.73 -11.80 2.19
CA ARG A 110 4.75 -12.48 0.90
C ARG A 110 3.95 -13.78 0.91
N THR A 111 3.48 -14.16 -0.26
CA THR A 111 2.89 -15.48 -0.52
C THR A 111 3.56 -16.09 -1.75
N ALA A 112 3.05 -17.20 -2.25
CA ALA A 112 3.48 -17.72 -3.55
C ALA A 112 3.02 -16.84 -4.73
N TYR A 113 2.06 -15.94 -4.51
CA TYR A 113 1.36 -15.17 -5.55
C TYR A 113 1.67 -13.67 -5.53
N TRP A 114 2.09 -13.11 -4.39
CA TRP A 114 2.41 -11.70 -4.26
C TRP A 114 3.50 -11.45 -3.22
N THR A 115 4.13 -10.29 -3.33
CA THR A 115 5.20 -9.84 -2.45
C THR A 115 5.00 -8.37 -2.08
N GLY A 116 5.13 -8.05 -0.79
CA GLY A 116 5.16 -6.68 -0.31
C GLY A 116 6.50 -6.02 -0.61
N ILE A 117 6.47 -4.89 -1.31
CA ILE A 117 7.67 -4.10 -1.67
C ILE A 117 7.89 -2.92 -0.73
N ALA A 118 6.88 -2.54 0.04
CA ALA A 118 6.93 -1.49 1.05
C ALA A 118 5.92 -1.78 2.15
N LYS A 119 6.19 -1.31 3.35
CA LYS A 119 5.27 -1.41 4.49
C LYS A 119 5.00 -0.05 5.12
N ARG A 120 3.85 0.08 5.76
CA ARG A 120 3.45 1.23 6.55
C ARG A 120 2.81 0.76 7.85
N ALA A 121 2.85 1.60 8.87
CA ALA A 121 2.05 1.38 10.06
C ALA A 121 0.78 2.24 10.02
N ARG A 122 -0.32 1.71 10.53
CA ARG A 122 -1.54 2.46 10.79
C ARG A 122 -1.54 2.84 12.25
N VAL A 123 -1.28 4.11 12.55
CA VAL A 123 -0.99 4.61 13.90
C VAL A 123 -2.10 5.51 14.43
N ILE A 124 -2.03 5.82 15.71
CA ILE A 124 -2.87 6.83 16.36
C ILE A 124 -2.07 8.14 16.38
N TYR A 125 -2.65 9.22 15.85
CA TYR A 125 -2.09 10.56 15.94
C TYR A 125 -2.76 11.33 17.06
N TYR A 126 -1.97 12.14 17.78
CA TYR A 126 -2.44 13.03 18.82
C TYR A 126 -1.64 14.34 18.81
N ASN A 127 -2.20 15.39 19.40
CA ASN A 127 -1.50 16.68 19.58
C ASN A 127 -0.98 16.75 21.03
N PRO A 128 0.36 16.70 21.24
CA PRO A 128 0.93 16.66 22.60
C PRO A 128 0.69 17.93 23.42
N SER A 129 0.32 19.05 22.80
CA SER A 129 -0.07 20.27 23.52
C SER A 129 -1.50 20.20 24.08
N LYS A 130 -2.30 19.22 23.69
CA LYS A 130 -3.72 19.08 24.05
C LYS A 130 -4.04 17.76 24.73
N THR A 131 -3.27 16.73 24.45
CA THR A 131 -3.56 15.35 24.86
C THR A 131 -2.27 14.64 25.20
N ASN A 132 -2.26 13.92 26.34
CA ASN A 132 -1.16 13.07 26.77
C ASN A 132 -1.63 11.62 26.89
N PRO A 133 -1.61 10.83 25.80
CA PRO A 133 -2.03 9.43 25.83
C PRO A 133 -1.04 8.57 26.59
N SER A 134 -1.51 7.46 27.17
CA SER A 134 -0.61 6.38 27.60
C SER A 134 0.22 5.90 26.41
N LEU A 135 1.51 5.69 26.61
CA LEU A 135 2.38 5.12 25.56
C LEU A 135 1.99 3.68 25.20
N ASN A 136 1.30 2.99 26.12
CA ASN A 136 0.80 1.62 25.93
C ASN A 136 -0.61 1.55 25.34
N MET A 137 -1.14 2.70 24.87
CA MET A 137 -2.47 2.77 24.25
C MET A 137 -2.60 1.78 23.10
N SER A 138 -3.75 1.10 23.09
CA SER A 138 -4.13 0.14 22.06
C SER A 138 -5.17 0.70 21.08
N TYR A 139 -5.44 -0.01 19.99
CA TYR A 139 -6.61 0.32 19.15
C TYR A 139 -7.92 0.12 19.92
N GLU A 140 -7.93 -0.84 20.81
CA GLU A 140 -9.09 -1.20 21.63
C GLU A 140 -9.53 -0.05 22.53
N ASP A 141 -8.58 0.71 23.05
CA ASP A 141 -8.82 1.88 23.92
C ASP A 141 -9.58 3.01 23.20
N LEU A 142 -9.51 3.07 21.86
CA LEU A 142 -10.28 4.05 21.09
C LEU A 142 -11.80 3.84 21.19
N ALA A 143 -12.26 2.70 21.69
CA ALA A 143 -13.66 2.40 21.95
C ALA A 143 -14.10 2.70 23.40
N ASP A 144 -13.19 3.16 24.27
CA ASP A 144 -13.53 3.56 25.65
C ASP A 144 -14.54 4.73 25.61
N PRO A 145 -15.68 4.64 26.30
CA PRO A 145 -16.67 5.73 26.35
C PRO A 145 -16.14 7.09 26.83
N LYS A 146 -15.02 7.11 27.57
CA LYS A 146 -14.32 8.35 27.98
C LYS A 146 -13.80 9.16 26.79
N LEU A 147 -13.69 8.54 25.63
CA LEU A 147 -13.24 9.17 24.39
C LEU A 147 -14.42 9.66 23.52
N LYS A 148 -15.64 9.76 24.07
CA LYS A 148 -16.81 10.28 23.34
C LYS A 148 -16.52 11.67 22.77
N GLY A 149 -16.72 11.82 21.46
CA GLY A 149 -16.48 13.08 20.74
C GLY A 149 -14.99 13.41 20.52
N LYS A 150 -14.06 12.47 20.70
CA LYS A 150 -12.61 12.72 20.67
C LYS A 150 -11.85 12.01 19.55
N VAL A 151 -12.52 11.13 18.80
CA VAL A 151 -11.86 10.29 17.78
C VAL A 151 -12.29 10.69 16.39
N VAL A 152 -11.35 10.73 15.45
CA VAL A 152 -11.63 10.88 14.02
C VAL A 152 -10.93 9.77 13.22
N ILE A 153 -11.64 9.26 12.23
CA ILE A 153 -11.15 8.25 11.31
C ILE A 153 -11.81 8.45 9.94
N ARG A 154 -11.17 8.02 8.87
CA ARG A 154 -11.78 8.03 7.54
C ARG A 154 -12.90 7.00 7.42
N GLN A 155 -13.67 7.07 6.33
CA GLN A 155 -14.80 6.16 6.07
C GLN A 155 -14.41 4.68 6.05
N SER A 156 -15.33 3.82 6.49
CA SER A 156 -15.12 2.37 6.61
C SER A 156 -15.00 1.63 5.27
N ASN A 157 -15.50 2.21 4.17
CA ASN A 157 -15.35 1.65 2.83
C ASN A 157 -13.91 1.73 2.28
N ASN A 158 -12.99 2.35 3.01
CA ASN A 158 -11.59 2.43 2.62
C ASN A 158 -10.81 1.19 3.05
N VAL A 159 -9.99 0.68 2.14
CA VAL A 159 -9.20 -0.55 2.35
C VAL A 159 -8.32 -0.49 3.60
N TYR A 160 -7.79 0.67 4.01
CA TYR A 160 -6.94 0.77 5.19
C TYR A 160 -7.70 0.53 6.50
N ASN A 161 -8.96 0.97 6.58
CA ASN A 161 -9.81 0.65 7.72
C ASN A 161 -10.27 -0.81 7.66
N GLN A 162 -10.62 -1.32 6.48
CA GLN A 162 -10.98 -2.73 6.29
C GLN A 162 -9.84 -3.66 6.70
N SER A 163 -8.61 -3.36 6.32
CA SER A 163 -7.40 -4.09 6.73
C SER A 163 -7.20 -4.07 8.26
N LEU A 164 -7.36 -2.91 8.90
CA LEU A 164 -7.28 -2.80 10.35
C LEU A 164 -8.35 -3.66 11.03
N VAL A 165 -9.60 -3.55 10.59
CA VAL A 165 -10.71 -4.35 11.13
C VAL A 165 -10.47 -5.85 10.93
N ALA A 166 -9.98 -6.26 9.75
CA ALA A 166 -9.62 -7.66 9.49
C ALA A 166 -8.52 -8.17 10.43
N SER A 167 -7.52 -7.33 10.71
CA SER A 167 -6.47 -7.63 11.68
C SER A 167 -7.03 -7.79 13.09
N LEU A 168 -7.92 -6.89 13.51
CA LEU A 168 -8.59 -7.00 14.82
C LEU A 168 -9.48 -8.26 14.91
N ILE A 169 -10.21 -8.60 13.85
CA ILE A 169 -11.01 -9.84 13.81
C ILE A 169 -10.10 -11.07 13.98
N LYS A 170 -8.99 -11.12 13.25
CA LYS A 170 -8.03 -12.23 13.35
C LYS A 170 -7.46 -12.37 14.77
N ASN A 171 -7.21 -11.25 15.42
CA ASN A 171 -6.54 -11.23 16.72
C ASN A 171 -7.51 -11.37 17.91
N ASN A 172 -8.68 -10.74 17.83
CA ASN A 172 -9.62 -10.60 18.94
C ASN A 172 -10.93 -11.38 18.75
N GLY A 173 -11.14 -11.90 17.53
CA GLY A 173 -12.40 -12.53 17.13
C GLY A 173 -13.46 -11.51 16.69
N LYS A 174 -14.46 -12.00 15.95
CA LYS A 174 -15.52 -11.18 15.32
C LYS A 174 -16.33 -10.40 16.35
N ASN A 175 -16.78 -11.04 17.43
CA ASN A 175 -17.67 -10.41 18.41
C ASN A 175 -17.01 -9.22 19.12
N LYS A 176 -15.77 -9.40 19.63
CA LYS A 176 -15.03 -8.32 20.29
C LYS A 176 -14.75 -7.16 19.32
N THR A 177 -14.38 -7.47 18.08
CA THR A 177 -14.14 -6.46 17.05
C THR A 177 -15.43 -5.72 16.65
N THR A 178 -16.58 -6.38 16.62
CA THR A 178 -17.86 -5.74 16.36
C THR A 178 -18.22 -4.76 17.48
N ASN A 179 -18.00 -5.14 18.74
CA ASN A 179 -18.24 -4.24 19.88
C ASN A 179 -17.27 -3.05 19.85
N TRP A 180 -16.00 -3.28 19.56
CA TRP A 180 -15.02 -2.23 19.33
C TRP A 180 -15.46 -1.27 18.22
N ALA A 181 -15.93 -1.78 17.08
CA ALA A 181 -16.38 -0.96 15.95
C ALA A 181 -17.59 -0.06 16.34
N ARG A 182 -18.50 -0.58 17.13
CA ARG A 182 -19.62 0.23 17.69
C ARG A 182 -19.12 1.30 18.66
N GLY A 183 -18.20 0.92 19.56
CA GLY A 183 -17.63 1.84 20.54
C GLY A 183 -16.85 2.98 19.90
N ILE A 184 -15.97 2.69 18.93
CA ILE A 184 -15.21 3.75 18.25
C ILE A 184 -16.12 4.68 17.44
N VAL A 185 -17.18 4.17 16.82
CA VAL A 185 -18.16 5.01 16.12
C VAL A 185 -18.90 5.94 17.08
N SER A 186 -19.25 5.46 18.30
CA SER A 186 -19.86 6.29 19.34
C SER A 186 -18.92 7.39 19.85
N ASN A 187 -17.61 7.23 19.67
CA ASN A 187 -16.58 8.17 20.08
C ASN A 187 -16.19 9.18 19.01
N PHE A 188 -16.80 9.14 17.83
CA PHE A 188 -16.46 10.07 16.75
C PHE A 188 -16.76 11.52 17.13
N ALA A 189 -15.78 12.40 16.92
CA ALA A 189 -15.94 13.85 17.05
C ALA A 189 -16.83 14.43 15.93
N ARG A 190 -16.88 13.76 14.80
CA ARG A 190 -17.69 14.11 13.63
C ARG A 190 -17.95 12.89 12.75
N PRO A 191 -18.93 12.92 11.84
CA PRO A 191 -19.10 11.86 10.85
C PRO A 191 -17.80 11.55 10.10
N ALA A 192 -17.52 10.27 9.85
CA ALA A 192 -16.32 9.83 9.16
C ALA A 192 -16.28 10.40 7.73
N LYS A 193 -15.28 11.25 7.43
CA LYS A 193 -15.11 11.91 6.14
C LYS A 193 -13.64 12.20 5.84
N GLY A 194 -13.31 12.45 4.59
CA GLY A 194 -11.97 12.82 4.17
C GLY A 194 -10.98 11.64 4.15
N ASN A 195 -9.75 11.93 3.77
CA ASN A 195 -8.64 10.98 3.77
C ASN A 195 -7.84 11.05 5.08
N ASP A 196 -6.77 10.26 5.20
CA ASP A 196 -5.92 10.22 6.41
C ASP A 196 -5.30 11.58 6.77
N ARG A 197 -4.94 12.43 5.77
CA ARG A 197 -4.45 13.77 6.05
C ARG A 197 -5.51 14.65 6.71
N ALA A 198 -6.75 14.53 6.27
CA ALA A 198 -7.85 15.27 6.88
C ALA A 198 -8.06 14.88 8.37
N GLN A 199 -7.76 13.64 8.75
CA GLN A 199 -7.79 13.21 10.15
C GLN A 199 -6.64 13.83 10.94
N ILE A 200 -5.43 13.83 10.39
CA ILE A 200 -4.25 14.46 11.00
C ILE A 200 -4.48 15.97 11.19
N LEU A 201 -5.06 16.64 10.19
CA LEU A 201 -5.39 18.07 10.26
C LEU A 201 -6.44 18.36 11.36
N ALA A 202 -7.44 17.52 11.51
CA ALA A 202 -8.47 17.65 12.55
C ALA A 202 -7.85 17.61 13.95
N VAL A 203 -6.92 16.69 14.22
CA VAL A 203 -6.20 16.62 15.49
C VAL A 203 -5.27 17.82 15.67
N ALA A 204 -4.57 18.24 14.63
CA ALA A 204 -3.69 19.42 14.69
C ALA A 204 -4.47 20.71 15.02
N ALA A 205 -5.69 20.83 14.53
CA ALA A 205 -6.61 21.94 14.82
C ALA A 205 -7.29 21.82 16.20
N GLY A 206 -7.33 20.60 16.76
CA GLY A 206 -8.02 20.31 18.04
C GLY A 206 -9.51 20.02 17.89
N GLU A 207 -9.94 19.64 16.69
CA GLU A 207 -11.29 19.12 16.43
C GLU A 207 -11.50 17.74 17.08
N ALA A 208 -10.43 16.98 17.27
CA ALA A 208 -10.40 15.71 17.97
C ALA A 208 -9.08 15.53 18.73
N GLU A 209 -9.08 14.63 19.71
CA GLU A 209 -7.86 14.26 20.45
C GLU A 209 -7.04 13.20 19.71
N TYR A 210 -7.73 12.26 19.01
CA TYR A 210 -7.09 11.11 18.37
C TYR A 210 -7.55 10.94 16.93
N ALA A 211 -6.60 10.57 16.06
CA ALA A 211 -6.86 10.20 14.69
C ALA A 211 -6.17 8.88 14.32
N VAL A 212 -6.84 8.00 13.60
CA VAL A 212 -6.22 6.80 13.03
C VAL A 212 -5.84 7.06 11.57
N ALA A 213 -4.53 7.01 11.28
CA ALA A 213 -4.01 7.26 9.93
C ALA A 213 -2.69 6.52 9.67
N ASN A 214 -2.32 6.38 8.39
CA ASN A 214 -1.07 5.72 8.01
C ASN A 214 0.14 6.64 8.19
N THR A 215 1.29 6.06 8.56
CA THR A 215 2.53 6.79 8.87
C THR A 215 3.06 7.63 7.72
N TYR A 216 2.97 7.19 6.47
CA TYR A 216 3.53 7.93 5.34
C TYR A 216 2.84 9.28 5.07
N TYR A 217 1.62 9.48 5.55
CA TYR A 217 0.91 10.76 5.36
C TYR A 217 1.57 11.90 6.13
N ILE A 218 1.99 11.67 7.38
CA ILE A 218 2.67 12.73 8.12
C ILE A 218 4.04 13.05 7.50
N ALA A 219 4.78 12.05 7.03
CA ALA A 219 6.03 12.26 6.32
C ALA A 219 5.84 13.14 5.07
N LEU A 220 4.79 12.85 4.29
CA LEU A 220 4.42 13.64 3.11
C LEU A 220 4.02 15.09 3.47
N MET A 221 3.31 15.30 4.58
CA MET A 221 2.94 16.64 5.04
C MET A 221 4.18 17.42 5.53
N LEU A 222 5.05 16.78 6.32
CA LEU A 222 6.29 17.37 6.82
C LEU A 222 7.26 17.74 5.70
N SER A 223 7.32 17.00 4.60
CA SER A 223 8.16 17.34 3.45
C SER A 223 7.78 18.67 2.76
N GLY A 224 6.62 19.23 3.06
CA GLY A 224 6.11 20.44 2.44
C GLY A 224 5.47 20.26 1.05
N LYS A 225 5.53 19.06 0.45
CA LYS A 225 4.92 18.77 -0.87
C LYS A 225 3.40 18.98 -0.91
N LYS A 226 2.75 19.17 0.24
CA LYS A 226 1.31 19.44 0.38
C LYS A 226 0.99 20.85 0.86
N GLY A 227 1.95 21.75 0.78
CA GLY A 227 1.82 23.15 1.16
C GLY A 227 2.26 23.46 2.60
N ALA A 228 2.52 24.75 2.85
CA ALA A 228 3.02 25.23 4.13
C ALA A 228 2.06 24.99 5.29
N GLU A 229 0.75 25.15 5.06
CA GLU A 229 -0.30 24.92 6.06
C GLU A 229 -0.30 23.47 6.58
N GLN A 230 -0.29 22.48 5.67
CA GLN A 230 -0.25 21.08 6.07
C GLN A 230 1.08 20.72 6.76
N LYS A 231 2.19 21.33 6.35
CA LYS A 231 3.48 21.17 7.03
C LYS A 231 3.44 21.73 8.46
N ALA A 232 2.87 22.91 8.66
CA ALA A 232 2.70 23.51 9.98
C ALA A 232 1.79 22.65 10.89
N ALA A 233 0.68 22.15 10.36
CA ALA A 233 -0.21 21.26 11.09
C ALA A 233 0.48 19.95 11.48
N ALA A 234 1.24 19.33 10.57
CA ALA A 234 1.96 18.10 10.83
C ALA A 234 2.98 18.22 11.96
N LYS A 235 3.59 19.40 12.15
CA LYS A 235 4.51 19.67 13.27
C LYS A 235 3.83 19.67 14.65
N LYS A 236 2.51 19.85 14.71
CA LYS A 236 1.74 19.89 15.95
C LYS A 236 1.31 18.50 16.45
N VAL A 237 1.47 17.46 15.65
CA VAL A 237 0.99 16.11 15.98
C VAL A 237 2.14 15.11 16.07
N LYS A 238 1.92 14.06 16.88
CA LYS A 238 2.86 12.94 17.01
C LYS A 238 2.14 11.63 16.70
N PRO A 239 2.80 10.65 16.09
CA PRO A 239 2.31 9.29 15.98
C PRO A 239 2.56 8.52 17.27
N LEU A 240 1.57 7.78 17.72
CA LEU A 240 1.66 6.73 18.71
C LEU A 240 1.46 5.39 18.00
N PHE A 241 2.36 4.45 18.23
CA PHE A 241 2.27 3.09 17.69
C PHE A 241 1.50 2.22 18.69
N PRO A 242 0.23 1.89 18.44
CA PRO A 242 -0.59 1.17 19.42
C PRO A 242 -0.20 -0.30 19.55
N ASN A 243 -0.68 -0.94 20.64
CA ASN A 243 -0.55 -2.38 20.91
C ASN A 243 0.90 -2.89 21.06
N GLN A 244 1.86 -2.07 21.50
CA GLN A 244 3.28 -2.46 21.59
C GLN A 244 3.53 -3.55 22.64
N GLU A 245 2.75 -3.59 23.71
CA GLU A 245 2.83 -4.65 24.75
C GLU A 245 2.08 -5.94 24.37
N GLY A 246 1.57 -6.01 23.16
CA GLY A 246 0.80 -7.16 22.67
C GLY A 246 1.22 -7.58 21.27
N ARG A 247 0.26 -7.54 20.35
CA ARG A 247 0.43 -8.04 18.97
C ARG A 247 1.05 -7.03 18.00
N GLY A 248 1.41 -5.87 18.48
CA GLY A 248 2.02 -4.80 17.71
C GLY A 248 1.04 -3.99 16.88
N THR A 249 1.56 -2.93 16.30
CA THR A 249 0.80 -2.06 15.41
C THR A 249 0.50 -2.74 14.07
N HIS A 250 -0.70 -2.55 13.54
CA HIS A 250 -1.08 -3.03 12.22
C HIS A 250 -0.23 -2.37 11.12
N MET A 251 0.39 -3.22 10.28
CA MET A 251 1.24 -2.80 9.16
C MET A 251 0.67 -3.23 7.81
#